data_57d07cbe997223acd7b28b65d09c4f41
#
_entry.id   57d07cbe997223acd7b28b65d09c4f41
#
_cell.length_a   1.000
_cell.length_b   1.000
_cell.length_c   1.000
_cell.angle_alpha   90.00
_cell.angle_beta   90.00
_cell.angle_gamma   90.00
#
_symmetry.space_group_name_H-M   'P 1'
#
loop_
_entity.id
_entity.type
_entity.pdbx_description
1 polymer ?
#
loop_
_entity_poly.entity_id
_entity_poly.type
_entity_poly.pdbx_seq_one_letter_code
_entity_poly.pdbx_strand_id
1 'polypeptide(L)'
;MLPQVPQVPLSIPGPQSVTSPAQYQPYNRTPTLDDPEAHVLAPLNATRVDMNDQSRAIGTQIAATQKGFLPYDQLAGNTAQLQADYERLRLSHELSREIAMERDLRVLLNKILLTIFKFVRADRGVIFLRDASGELRPGASLRRDGTDSPISVSSTIMNHVIKERATVLTHDAAMDFAASKGKSMILNRISSAIVAPLLHNDEILGVMWLDSETLAQFQPKDMEIVTAIAAQAAMFIEINILGKQIEQEIVNRERFSRLLSPNIAQRVLSGELEVTKGGALVPECTVFNSDIRGFTRMSEGAQPELIVEMLNEYFEQMVEVLFKYEGTLDKFMGDGIMALWGALVSHPDDAVRSVQCALEMGEVLGKFNRRRLERERKPLAVGIGIHSGPVVAGYIGSSKALSYTVIGDVANTSARLCSIALAGQIVISESTLSKLGSRFEIEELAAARVKGKEKPIRVYNVLRERPLVSVPAQVFMSEPTAST
;
A
#
# COMPACT_ATOMS: atom_id res chain seq x y z
N MET A 1 -21.35 -57.27 48.06
CA MET A 1 -22.36 -56.18 47.93
C MET A 1 -21.58 -54.87 47.89
N LEU A 2 -21.43 -54.35 46.69
CA LEU A 2 -20.86 -53.03 46.46
C LEU A 2 -22.02 -52.10 46.05
N PRO A 3 -22.11 -50.86 46.54
CA PRO A 3 -23.21 -49.95 46.21
C PRO A 3 -23.09 -49.37 44.80
N GLN A 4 -24.24 -49.35 44.10
CA GLN A 4 -24.38 -48.76 42.81
C GLN A 4 -24.34 -47.21 42.92
N VAL A 5 -23.58 -46.59 41.99
CA VAL A 5 -23.51 -45.14 41.79
C VAL A 5 -24.61 -44.76 40.79
N PRO A 6 -25.43 -43.73 41.01
CA PRO A 6 -26.46 -43.29 40.09
C PRO A 6 -25.85 -42.59 38.85
N GLN A 7 -26.27 -43.01 37.66
CA GLN A 7 -25.96 -42.33 36.40
C GLN A 7 -26.84 -41.09 36.23
N VAL A 8 -26.20 -39.94 36.06
CA VAL A 8 -26.82 -38.67 35.65
C VAL A 8 -26.73 -38.60 34.14
N PRO A 9 -27.82 -38.33 33.38
CA PRO A 9 -27.76 -38.18 31.94
C PRO A 9 -27.14 -36.83 31.58
N LEU A 10 -26.00 -36.86 30.90
CA LEU A 10 -25.41 -35.68 30.23
C LEU A 10 -26.22 -35.39 28.95
N SER A 11 -27.04 -34.35 29.02
CA SER A 11 -27.63 -33.72 27.82
C SER A 11 -26.54 -32.85 27.12
N ILE A 12 -26.14 -33.29 25.93
CA ILE A 12 -25.28 -32.54 25.02
C ILE A 12 -26.17 -31.49 24.31
N PRO A 13 -25.89 -30.19 24.37
CA PRO A 13 -26.59 -29.19 23.55
C PRO A 13 -26.17 -29.41 22.09
N GLY A 14 -27.18 -29.49 21.21
CA GLY A 14 -26.97 -29.56 19.76
C GLY A 14 -26.24 -28.31 19.22
N PRO A 15 -25.61 -28.40 18.03
CA PRO A 15 -24.85 -27.33 17.46
C PRO A 15 -25.77 -26.15 17.12
N GLN A 16 -25.49 -24.99 17.73
CA GLN A 16 -26.09 -23.74 17.30
C GLN A 16 -25.60 -23.43 15.89
N SER A 17 -26.52 -23.08 15.01
CA SER A 17 -26.30 -22.64 13.65
C SER A 17 -25.30 -21.47 13.63
N VAL A 18 -24.11 -21.74 13.14
CA VAL A 18 -23.11 -20.71 12.82
C VAL A 18 -23.65 -19.93 11.63
N THR A 19 -23.97 -18.67 11.86
CA THR A 19 -24.26 -17.67 10.82
C THR A 19 -23.12 -17.65 9.80
N SER A 20 -23.52 -17.66 8.53
CA SER A 20 -22.62 -17.64 7.35
C SER A 20 -21.45 -16.68 7.52
N PRO A 21 -20.23 -17.08 7.12
CA PRO A 21 -19.09 -16.17 7.09
C PRO A 21 -19.36 -15.06 6.09
N ALA A 22 -19.09 -13.83 6.52
CA ALA A 22 -19.12 -12.65 5.67
C ALA A 22 -18.38 -12.92 4.36
N GLN A 23 -19.03 -12.63 3.24
CA GLN A 23 -18.46 -12.78 1.90
C GLN A 23 -17.21 -11.94 1.79
N TYR A 24 -16.06 -12.57 1.70
CA TYR A 24 -14.78 -11.96 1.38
C TYR A 24 -14.83 -11.48 -0.08
N GLN A 25 -14.99 -10.19 -0.29
CA GLN A 25 -14.87 -9.58 -1.62
C GLN A 25 -13.38 -9.47 -1.97
N PRO A 26 -12.98 -9.82 -3.21
CA PRO A 26 -11.59 -9.73 -3.62
C PRO A 26 -11.12 -8.27 -3.59
N TYR A 27 -9.93 -8.06 -3.05
CA TYR A 27 -9.18 -6.79 -3.02
C TYR A 27 -8.73 -6.41 -4.45
N ASN A 28 -9.67 -5.99 -5.29
CA ASN A 28 -9.42 -5.27 -6.54
C ASN A 28 -10.47 -4.15 -6.63
N ARG A 29 -10.43 -3.26 -5.66
CA ARG A 29 -11.10 -1.96 -5.77
C ARG A 29 -10.00 -0.89 -5.74
N THR A 30 -9.84 -0.20 -6.85
CA THR A 30 -9.41 1.20 -6.82
C THR A 30 -10.13 1.89 -5.66
N PRO A 31 -9.44 2.66 -4.79
CA PRO A 31 -10.10 3.39 -3.73
C PRO A 31 -11.13 4.32 -4.37
N THR A 32 -12.40 3.97 -4.16
CA THR A 32 -13.52 4.77 -4.62
C THR A 32 -13.82 5.81 -3.54
N LEU A 33 -14.38 6.93 -3.92
CA LEU A 33 -14.91 7.97 -3.02
C LEU A 33 -15.92 7.43 -1.98
N ASP A 34 -16.31 6.17 -2.09
CA ASP A 34 -17.21 5.43 -1.18
C ASP A 34 -16.50 4.61 -0.09
N ASP A 35 -15.16 4.68 0.03
CA ASP A 35 -14.44 4.07 1.13
C ASP A 35 -14.89 4.71 2.47
N PRO A 36 -15.11 3.94 3.57
CA PRO A 36 -15.50 4.53 4.87
C PRO A 36 -14.54 5.59 5.40
N GLU A 37 -13.29 5.61 4.95
CA GLU A 37 -12.37 6.73 5.16
C GLU A 37 -12.58 7.89 4.17
N ALA A 38 -13.34 7.69 3.08
CA ALA A 38 -13.75 8.71 2.10
C ALA A 38 -14.95 9.57 2.57
N HIS A 39 -15.32 9.56 3.84
CA HIS A 39 -16.12 10.66 4.47
C HIS A 39 -15.45 12.03 4.33
N VAL A 40 -14.44 12.09 3.46
CA VAL A 40 -13.65 13.25 3.11
C VAL A 40 -14.42 14.25 2.24
N LEU A 41 -15.54 13.90 1.63
CA LEU A 41 -16.27 14.81 0.71
C LEU A 41 -17.57 15.39 1.27
N ALA A 42 -17.80 15.36 2.57
CA ALA A 42 -18.82 16.25 3.14
C ALA A 42 -18.38 17.71 2.94
N PRO A 43 -19.24 18.62 2.44
CA PRO A 43 -18.88 20.03 2.31
C PRO A 43 -18.41 20.57 3.66
N LEU A 44 -17.35 21.38 3.68
CA LEU A 44 -16.80 22.00 4.89
C LEU A 44 -17.84 22.91 5.56
N ASN A 45 -18.75 23.47 4.78
CA ASN A 45 -19.97 24.10 5.23
C ASN A 45 -21.09 23.09 4.98
N ALA A 46 -21.85 22.74 5.97
CA ALA A 46 -22.94 21.74 5.90
C ALA A 46 -24.10 22.15 4.97
N THR A 47 -23.83 22.95 3.94
CA THR A 47 -24.81 23.45 2.99
C THR A 47 -25.36 22.30 2.17
N ARG A 48 -26.62 21.98 2.37
CA ARG A 48 -27.31 20.95 1.59
C ARG A 48 -27.44 21.40 0.14
N VAL A 49 -27.07 20.52 -0.80
CA VAL A 49 -27.22 20.73 -2.24
C VAL A 49 -28.36 19.86 -2.73
N ASP A 50 -29.41 20.50 -3.26
CA ASP A 50 -30.57 19.81 -3.82
C ASP A 50 -30.49 19.83 -5.36
N MET A 51 -30.43 18.66 -5.98
CA MET A 51 -30.49 18.52 -7.43
C MET A 51 -31.95 18.55 -7.90
N ASN A 52 -32.21 19.33 -8.94
CA ASN A 52 -33.56 19.50 -9.49
C ASN A 52 -33.55 19.18 -10.98
N ASP A 53 -34.54 18.41 -11.44
CA ASP A 53 -34.67 17.93 -12.84
C ASP A 53 -35.33 18.96 -13.79
N GLN A 54 -35.35 20.22 -13.42
CA GLN A 54 -36.01 21.24 -14.24
C GLN A 54 -35.18 21.59 -15.48
N SER A 55 -35.80 21.48 -16.63
CA SER A 55 -35.22 21.95 -17.91
C SER A 55 -35.14 23.48 -17.89
N ARG A 56 -33.97 24.01 -18.28
CA ARG A 56 -33.73 25.46 -18.40
C ARG A 56 -33.25 25.76 -19.79
N ALA A 57 -33.61 26.97 -20.31
CA ALA A 57 -33.08 27.42 -21.57
C ALA A 57 -31.56 27.59 -21.50
N ILE A 58 -30.85 26.99 -22.46
CA ILE A 58 -29.43 27.13 -22.61
C ILE A 58 -29.15 28.40 -23.39
N GLY A 59 -28.45 29.33 -22.76
CA GLY A 59 -28.04 30.60 -23.39
C GLY A 59 -26.73 30.44 -24.21
N THR A 60 -25.76 31.29 -23.92
CA THR A 60 -24.47 31.28 -24.64
C THR A 60 -23.60 30.09 -24.16
N GLN A 61 -22.87 29.49 -25.10
CA GLN A 61 -21.92 28.38 -24.82
C GLN A 61 -20.53 28.73 -25.31
N ILE A 62 -19.51 28.33 -24.54
CA ILE A 62 -18.09 28.41 -24.92
C ILE A 62 -17.47 27.04 -24.72
N ALA A 63 -16.75 26.51 -25.72
CA ALA A 63 -16.01 25.27 -25.57
C ALA A 63 -14.95 25.38 -24.46
N ALA A 64 -14.91 24.39 -23.58
CA ALA A 64 -13.98 24.36 -22.45
C ALA A 64 -12.54 24.04 -22.88
N THR A 65 -12.31 23.69 -24.13
CA THR A 65 -10.97 23.43 -24.67
C THR A 65 -10.12 24.69 -24.54
N GLN A 66 -8.95 24.57 -23.93
CA GLN A 66 -7.99 25.67 -23.83
C GLN A 66 -7.54 26.10 -25.22
N LYS A 67 -7.95 27.28 -25.68
CA LYS A 67 -7.30 27.93 -26.81
C LYS A 67 -5.88 28.26 -26.38
N GLY A 68 -4.88 27.77 -27.11
CA GLY A 68 -3.48 28.15 -26.90
C GLY A 68 -3.29 29.65 -27.02
N PHE A 69 -2.24 30.18 -26.40
CA PHE A 69 -1.84 31.57 -26.58
C PHE A 69 -1.36 31.76 -28.02
N LEU A 70 -1.79 32.83 -28.66
CA LEU A 70 -1.26 33.19 -29.95
C LEU A 70 0.18 33.70 -29.85
N PRO A 71 1.07 33.40 -30.79
CA PRO A 71 2.41 34.00 -30.83
C PRO A 71 2.35 35.54 -30.83
N TYR A 72 3.32 36.17 -30.17
CA TYR A 72 3.35 37.61 -29.96
C TYR A 72 3.22 38.43 -31.29
N ASP A 73 3.80 37.95 -32.37
CA ASP A 73 3.75 38.56 -33.73
C ASP A 73 2.33 38.65 -34.27
N GLN A 74 1.45 37.72 -33.90
CA GLN A 74 0.04 37.72 -34.24
C GLN A 74 -0.83 38.58 -33.32
N LEU A 75 -0.32 38.93 -32.16
CA LEU A 75 -0.97 39.76 -31.14
C LEU A 75 -0.64 41.26 -31.30
N ALA A 76 0.44 41.63 -31.99
CA ALA A 76 0.99 42.99 -32.06
C ALA A 76 0.03 44.07 -32.57
N GLY A 77 -1.12 43.70 -33.16
CA GLY A 77 -2.16 44.64 -33.60
C GLY A 77 -3.50 44.52 -32.81
N ASN A 78 -3.65 43.57 -31.90
CA ASN A 78 -4.92 43.30 -31.21
C ASN A 78 -4.81 43.52 -29.70
N THR A 79 -4.92 44.78 -29.26
CA THR A 79 -4.82 45.19 -27.85
C THR A 79 -5.89 44.55 -26.99
N ALA A 80 -7.08 44.27 -27.48
CA ALA A 80 -8.16 43.63 -26.75
C ALA A 80 -7.84 42.16 -26.42
N GLN A 81 -7.26 41.42 -27.39
CA GLN A 81 -6.83 40.03 -27.20
C GLN A 81 -5.64 39.98 -26.23
N LEU A 82 -4.67 40.87 -26.37
CA LEU A 82 -3.51 40.95 -25.44
C LEU A 82 -3.97 41.22 -24.02
N GLN A 83 -4.94 42.09 -23.82
CA GLN A 83 -5.50 42.39 -22.49
C GLN A 83 -6.24 41.15 -21.91
N ALA A 84 -7.01 40.44 -22.73
CA ALA A 84 -7.69 39.24 -22.33
C ALA A 84 -6.70 38.12 -21.94
N ASP A 85 -5.64 37.93 -22.72
CA ASP A 85 -4.59 36.94 -22.44
C ASP A 85 -3.77 37.28 -21.18
N TYR A 86 -3.48 38.58 -20.96
CA TYR A 86 -2.84 39.05 -19.73
C TYR A 86 -3.71 38.81 -18.48
N GLU A 87 -4.98 39.13 -18.52
CA GLU A 87 -5.93 38.86 -17.43
C GLU A 87 -6.02 37.37 -17.12
N ARG A 88 -6.06 36.54 -18.15
CA ARG A 88 -6.08 35.09 -18.04
C ARG A 88 -4.80 34.54 -17.36
N LEU A 89 -3.63 35.03 -17.77
CA LEU A 89 -2.35 34.67 -17.15
C LEU A 89 -2.28 35.13 -15.68
N ARG A 90 -2.75 36.34 -15.38
CA ARG A 90 -2.78 36.86 -14.01
C ARG A 90 -3.65 36.01 -13.11
N LEU A 91 -4.86 35.64 -13.58
CA LEU A 91 -5.77 34.78 -12.84
C LEU A 91 -5.18 33.40 -12.59
N SER A 92 -4.57 32.81 -13.62
CA SER A 92 -3.89 31.53 -13.53
C SER A 92 -2.76 31.57 -12.50
N HIS A 93 -1.95 32.63 -12.50
CA HIS A 93 -0.85 32.82 -11.55
C HIS A 93 -1.35 33.00 -10.10
N GLU A 94 -2.40 33.82 -9.89
CA GLU A 94 -2.98 34.04 -8.55
C GLU A 94 -3.58 32.74 -8.00
N LEU A 95 -4.32 31.99 -8.82
CA LEU A 95 -4.87 30.70 -8.45
C LEU A 95 -3.76 29.71 -8.09
N SER A 96 -2.74 29.59 -8.93
CA SER A 96 -1.59 28.72 -8.69
C SER A 96 -0.91 29.03 -7.37
N ARG A 97 -0.70 30.30 -7.05
CA ARG A 97 -0.03 30.72 -5.81
C ARG A 97 -0.83 30.36 -4.56
N GLU A 98 -2.16 30.43 -4.62
CA GLU A 98 -3.03 30.18 -3.47
C GLU A 98 -3.26 28.68 -3.21
N ILE A 99 -3.22 27.83 -4.26
CA ILE A 99 -3.68 26.44 -4.18
C ILE A 99 -2.64 25.37 -4.53
N ALA A 100 -1.50 25.74 -5.15
CA ALA A 100 -0.52 24.76 -5.66
C ALA A 100 0.09 23.81 -4.60
N MET A 101 0.10 24.21 -3.33
CA MET A 101 0.67 23.40 -2.23
C MET A 101 -0.40 22.74 -1.35
N GLU A 102 -1.68 22.87 -1.69
CA GLU A 102 -2.74 22.32 -0.88
C GLU A 102 -2.91 20.82 -1.13
N ARG A 103 -2.75 20.02 -0.08
CA ARG A 103 -2.86 18.55 -0.14
C ARG A 103 -4.24 18.03 0.25
N ASP A 104 -5.01 18.83 1.00
CA ASP A 104 -6.37 18.45 1.34
C ASP A 104 -7.33 18.89 0.22
N LEU A 105 -7.98 17.91 -0.41
CA LEU A 105 -8.90 18.15 -1.53
C LEU A 105 -10.05 19.09 -1.14
N ARG A 106 -10.58 18.98 0.08
CA ARG A 106 -11.69 19.86 0.53
C ARG A 106 -11.23 21.30 0.68
N VAL A 107 -10.07 21.50 1.28
CA VAL A 107 -9.47 22.81 1.44
C VAL A 107 -9.17 23.42 0.07
N LEU A 108 -8.63 22.61 -0.86
CA LEU A 108 -8.38 22.99 -2.24
C LEU A 108 -9.65 23.48 -2.94
N LEU A 109 -10.73 22.71 -2.89
CA LEU A 109 -12.01 23.07 -3.54
C LEU A 109 -12.61 24.35 -2.96
N ASN A 110 -12.54 24.55 -1.66
CA ASN A 110 -13.00 25.79 -1.02
C ASN A 110 -12.15 27.00 -1.42
N LYS A 111 -10.82 26.85 -1.49
CA LYS A 111 -9.91 27.92 -1.97
C LYS A 111 -10.22 28.29 -3.42
N ILE A 112 -10.53 27.31 -4.26
CA ILE A 112 -10.95 27.54 -5.66
C ILE A 112 -12.23 28.39 -5.67
N LEU A 113 -13.27 28.04 -4.91
CA LEU A 113 -14.52 28.82 -4.84
C LEU A 113 -14.27 30.23 -4.30
N LEU A 114 -13.50 30.36 -3.23
CA LEU A 114 -13.15 31.68 -2.67
C LEU A 114 -12.43 32.56 -3.68
N THR A 115 -11.51 31.97 -4.46
CA THR A 115 -10.77 32.70 -5.50
C THR A 115 -11.71 33.16 -6.61
N ILE A 116 -12.62 32.29 -7.08
CA ILE A 116 -13.60 32.67 -8.11
C ILE A 116 -14.50 33.82 -7.63
N PHE A 117 -14.93 33.79 -6.37
CA PHE A 117 -15.78 34.84 -5.80
C PHE A 117 -15.11 36.21 -5.72
N LYS A 118 -13.77 36.29 -5.81
CA LYS A 118 -13.03 37.56 -5.94
C LYS A 118 -13.19 38.20 -7.31
N PHE A 119 -13.35 37.39 -8.35
CA PHE A 119 -13.38 37.83 -9.74
C PHE A 119 -14.77 37.90 -10.35
N VAL A 120 -15.67 37.01 -9.88
CA VAL A 120 -17.03 36.89 -10.39
C VAL A 120 -18.03 37.18 -9.28
N ARG A 121 -19.04 38.00 -9.57
CA ARG A 121 -20.08 38.37 -8.61
C ARG A 121 -21.16 37.29 -8.51
N ALA A 122 -20.74 36.08 -8.12
CA ALA A 122 -21.66 35.00 -7.82
C ALA A 122 -22.18 35.13 -6.37
N ASP A 123 -23.42 34.76 -6.12
CA ASP A 123 -24.02 34.68 -4.78
C ASP A 123 -23.80 33.29 -4.20
N ARG A 124 -23.81 32.25 -5.02
CA ARG A 124 -23.63 30.86 -4.63
C ARG A 124 -22.68 30.14 -5.58
N GLY A 125 -21.92 29.19 -5.06
CA GLY A 125 -21.02 28.34 -5.83
C GLY A 125 -20.95 26.92 -5.29
N VAL A 126 -20.93 25.94 -6.18
CA VAL A 126 -20.75 24.51 -5.84
C VAL A 126 -19.77 23.89 -6.82
N ILE A 127 -18.84 23.10 -6.30
CA ILE A 127 -18.00 22.23 -7.12
C ILE A 127 -18.48 20.79 -6.90
N PHE A 128 -18.88 20.14 -7.98
CA PHE A 128 -19.19 18.72 -8.01
C PHE A 128 -18.00 17.95 -8.56
N LEU A 129 -17.69 16.85 -7.93
CA LEU A 129 -16.71 15.89 -8.44
C LEU A 129 -17.40 14.59 -8.82
N ARG A 130 -16.87 13.92 -9.84
CA ARG A 130 -17.35 12.63 -10.28
C ARG A 130 -16.76 11.56 -9.37
N ASP A 131 -17.61 10.71 -8.81
CA ASP A 131 -17.17 9.54 -8.05
C ASP A 131 -16.81 8.36 -8.97
N ALA A 132 -16.38 7.25 -8.38
CA ALA A 132 -16.00 6.05 -9.15
C ALA A 132 -17.16 5.36 -9.87
N SER A 133 -18.42 5.64 -9.47
CA SER A 133 -19.62 5.19 -10.17
C SER A 133 -19.96 6.08 -11.36
N GLY A 134 -19.27 7.22 -11.51
CA GLY A 134 -19.52 8.24 -12.52
C GLY A 134 -20.58 9.27 -12.10
N GLU A 135 -21.11 9.20 -10.88
CA GLU A 135 -22.08 10.14 -10.36
C GLU A 135 -21.41 11.43 -9.85
N LEU A 136 -22.10 12.55 -10.02
CA LEU A 136 -21.65 13.84 -9.50
C LEU A 136 -22.03 14.00 -8.05
N ARG A 137 -21.03 14.22 -7.20
CA ARG A 137 -21.24 14.53 -5.78
C ARG A 137 -20.68 15.90 -5.41
N PRO A 138 -21.36 16.67 -4.55
CA PRO A 138 -20.88 17.96 -4.11
C PRO A 138 -19.61 17.80 -3.28
N GLY A 139 -18.48 18.37 -3.76
CA GLY A 139 -17.20 18.37 -3.07
C GLY A 139 -16.99 19.61 -2.20
N ALA A 140 -17.48 20.77 -2.64
CA ALA A 140 -17.49 22.01 -1.86
C ALA A 140 -18.64 22.91 -2.29
N SER A 141 -19.15 23.71 -1.35
CA SER A 141 -20.17 24.72 -1.59
C SER A 141 -19.85 26.01 -0.83
N LEU A 142 -20.19 27.16 -1.42
CA LEU A 142 -19.96 28.46 -0.83
C LEU A 142 -21.13 29.39 -1.13
N ARG A 143 -21.56 30.15 -0.13
CA ARG A 143 -22.53 31.22 -0.28
C ARG A 143 -21.93 32.56 0.18
N ARG A 144 -22.19 33.62 -0.57
CA ARG A 144 -21.65 34.95 -0.26
C ARG A 144 -22.27 35.56 1.00
N ASP A 145 -23.53 35.22 1.28
CA ASP A 145 -24.27 35.70 2.48
C ASP A 145 -23.91 34.92 3.76
N GLY A 146 -23.06 33.87 3.65
CA GLY A 146 -22.67 33.04 4.78
C GLY A 146 -23.78 32.21 5.40
N THR A 147 -24.97 32.13 4.77
CA THR A 147 -26.09 31.32 5.26
C THR A 147 -25.91 29.86 4.92
N ASP A 148 -26.49 28.96 5.72
CA ASP A 148 -26.45 27.51 5.50
C ASP A 148 -27.72 27.01 4.77
N SER A 149 -28.30 27.85 3.92
CA SER A 149 -29.49 27.50 3.14
C SER A 149 -29.14 26.57 1.99
N PRO A 150 -29.99 25.60 1.61
CA PRO A 150 -29.74 24.69 0.50
C PRO A 150 -29.45 25.41 -0.82
N ILE A 151 -28.51 24.92 -1.61
CA ILE A 151 -28.24 25.41 -2.97
C ILE A 151 -28.95 24.47 -3.94
N SER A 152 -29.86 25.00 -4.76
CA SER A 152 -30.57 24.22 -5.77
C SER A 152 -29.88 24.34 -7.11
N VAL A 153 -29.56 23.23 -7.74
CA VAL A 153 -28.86 23.13 -9.04
C VAL A 153 -29.70 22.32 -10.03
N SER A 154 -29.51 22.58 -11.33
CA SER A 154 -30.21 21.85 -12.38
C SER A 154 -29.35 20.69 -12.91
N SER A 155 -29.80 19.47 -12.73
CA SER A 155 -29.16 18.27 -13.29
C SER A 155 -29.16 18.31 -14.82
N THR A 156 -30.18 18.84 -15.46
CA THR A 156 -30.27 18.98 -16.92
C THR A 156 -29.13 19.84 -17.46
N ILE A 157 -28.84 21.01 -16.84
CA ILE A 157 -27.72 21.86 -17.30
C ILE A 157 -26.38 21.19 -17.04
N MET A 158 -26.21 20.56 -15.89
CA MET A 158 -24.96 19.83 -15.58
C MET A 158 -24.72 18.70 -16.56
N ASN A 159 -25.73 17.90 -16.88
CA ASN A 159 -25.62 16.83 -17.86
C ASN A 159 -25.32 17.36 -19.28
N HIS A 160 -25.88 18.51 -19.64
CA HIS A 160 -25.58 19.17 -20.91
C HIS A 160 -24.11 19.63 -20.97
N VAL A 161 -23.61 20.28 -19.90
CA VAL A 161 -22.21 20.73 -19.78
C VAL A 161 -21.23 19.54 -19.90
N ILE A 162 -21.57 18.43 -19.29
CA ILE A 162 -20.78 17.20 -19.37
C ILE A 162 -20.77 16.65 -20.80
N LYS A 163 -21.93 16.58 -21.43
CA LYS A 163 -22.07 16.00 -22.76
C LYS A 163 -21.37 16.85 -23.84
N GLU A 164 -21.61 18.18 -23.83
CA GLU A 164 -21.05 19.09 -24.81
C GLU A 164 -19.65 19.57 -24.50
N ARG A 165 -19.12 19.26 -23.28
CA ARG A 165 -17.80 19.70 -22.79
C ARG A 165 -17.59 21.21 -22.91
N ALA A 166 -18.66 21.96 -22.66
CA ALA A 166 -18.71 23.40 -22.87
C ALA A 166 -19.25 24.11 -21.61
N THR A 167 -18.68 25.27 -21.31
CA THR A 167 -19.25 26.17 -20.28
C THR A 167 -20.54 26.79 -20.83
N VAL A 168 -21.54 26.85 -19.97
CA VAL A 168 -22.87 27.37 -20.27
C VAL A 168 -23.16 28.58 -19.40
N LEU A 169 -23.65 29.67 -20.01
CA LEU A 169 -24.22 30.82 -19.35
C LEU A 169 -25.72 30.80 -19.57
N THR A 170 -26.50 30.79 -18.50
CA THR A 170 -27.98 30.89 -18.59
C THR A 170 -28.42 32.23 -18.07
N HIS A 171 -29.30 32.87 -18.83
CA HIS A 171 -30.02 34.07 -18.41
C HIS A 171 -31.51 33.70 -18.25
N ASP A 172 -32.09 34.15 -17.11
CA ASP A 172 -33.52 34.10 -16.89
C ASP A 172 -34.17 32.70 -16.88
N ALA A 173 -34.03 32.03 -15.74
CA ALA A 173 -34.79 30.82 -15.47
C ALA A 173 -36.28 31.11 -15.10
N ALA A 174 -36.69 32.36 -15.04
CA ALA A 174 -38.04 32.76 -14.61
C ALA A 174 -39.03 32.91 -15.79
N MET A 175 -38.56 33.22 -17.01
CA MET A 175 -39.45 33.42 -18.12
C MET A 175 -40.06 32.12 -18.71
N ASP A 176 -39.34 31.02 -18.67
CA ASP A 176 -39.85 29.71 -19.12
C ASP A 176 -40.82 29.05 -18.13
N PHE A 177 -40.95 29.60 -16.92
CA PHE A 177 -41.77 29.06 -15.87
C PHE A 177 -43.25 29.55 -15.91
N ALA A 178 -43.61 30.50 -16.70
CA ALA A 178 -44.99 30.92 -16.84
C ALA A 178 -45.92 29.83 -17.43
N ALA A 179 -45.36 28.78 -18.02
CA ALA A 179 -46.10 27.68 -18.63
C ALA A 179 -46.39 26.48 -17.74
N SER A 180 -45.70 26.31 -16.58
CA SER A 180 -45.90 25.17 -15.69
C SER A 180 -46.41 25.56 -14.31
N LYS A 181 -47.73 25.36 -14.10
CA LYS A 181 -48.43 25.63 -12.82
C LYS A 181 -48.02 24.65 -11.72
N GLY A 182 -47.05 25.00 -10.88
CA GLY A 182 -46.71 24.26 -9.68
C GLY A 182 -46.33 25.18 -8.50
N LYS A 183 -47.09 25.12 -7.38
CA LYS A 183 -47.00 26.02 -6.21
C LYS A 183 -45.72 25.94 -5.36
N SER A 184 -44.74 25.07 -5.67
CA SER A 184 -43.53 24.93 -4.85
C SER A 184 -42.33 25.74 -5.34
N MET A 185 -42.49 26.62 -6.33
CA MET A 185 -41.42 27.27 -7.09
C MET A 185 -41.00 28.65 -6.61
N ILE A 186 -41.58 29.14 -5.49
CA ILE A 186 -41.33 30.51 -5.03
C ILE A 186 -40.04 30.61 -4.18
N LEU A 187 -39.41 29.51 -3.80
CA LEU A 187 -38.38 29.50 -2.78
C LEU A 187 -36.92 29.55 -3.30
N ASN A 188 -36.64 29.29 -4.60
CA ASN A 188 -35.27 29.29 -5.09
C ASN A 188 -35.15 30.12 -6.39
N ARG A 189 -35.02 31.45 -6.22
CA ARG A 189 -34.78 32.38 -7.33
C ARG A 189 -33.35 32.24 -7.84
N ILE A 190 -33.13 31.46 -8.88
CA ILE A 190 -31.91 31.53 -9.67
C ILE A 190 -32.23 32.37 -10.90
N SER A 191 -31.59 33.52 -11.02
CA SER A 191 -31.84 34.44 -12.13
C SER A 191 -30.78 34.38 -13.21
N SER A 192 -29.56 33.99 -12.89
CA SER A 192 -28.49 33.65 -13.87
C SER A 192 -27.53 32.63 -13.29
N ALA A 193 -26.96 31.77 -14.14
CA ALA A 193 -25.94 30.81 -13.74
C ALA A 193 -24.86 30.62 -14.80
N ILE A 194 -23.62 30.39 -14.35
CA ILE A 194 -22.50 29.90 -15.14
C ILE A 194 -22.18 28.50 -14.66
N VAL A 195 -22.15 27.56 -15.59
CA VAL A 195 -21.81 26.17 -15.31
C VAL A 195 -20.67 25.74 -16.21
N ALA A 196 -19.54 25.38 -15.60
CA ALA A 196 -18.32 25.04 -16.32
C ALA A 196 -17.88 23.60 -16.02
N PRO A 197 -17.44 22.81 -17.02
CA PRO A 197 -16.87 21.50 -16.77
C PRO A 197 -15.46 21.65 -16.20
N LEU A 198 -15.11 20.81 -15.24
CA LEU A 198 -13.74 20.61 -14.77
C LEU A 198 -13.07 19.60 -15.70
N LEU A 199 -12.52 20.10 -16.81
CA LEU A 199 -11.96 19.31 -17.89
C LEU A 199 -10.44 19.32 -17.84
N HIS A 200 -9.81 18.15 -17.81
CA HIS A 200 -8.37 17.97 -17.98
C HIS A 200 -8.09 16.76 -18.87
N ASN A 201 -7.18 16.90 -19.85
CA ASN A 201 -6.79 15.84 -20.80
C ASN A 201 -7.99 15.07 -21.42
N ASP A 202 -9.04 15.77 -21.82
CA ASP A 202 -10.31 15.21 -22.33
C ASP A 202 -11.13 14.41 -21.32
N GLU A 203 -10.73 14.39 -20.05
CA GLU A 203 -11.49 13.78 -18.97
C GLU A 203 -12.25 14.84 -18.16
N ILE A 204 -13.51 14.57 -17.85
CA ILE A 204 -14.33 15.44 -17.01
C ILE A 204 -14.27 14.93 -15.58
N LEU A 205 -13.55 15.64 -14.72
CA LEU A 205 -13.41 15.33 -13.30
C LEU A 205 -14.64 15.77 -12.49
N GLY A 206 -15.40 16.74 -13.01
CA GLY A 206 -16.55 17.29 -12.32
C GLY A 206 -17.15 18.49 -13.02
N VAL A 207 -17.98 19.24 -12.28
CA VAL A 207 -18.67 20.44 -12.77
C VAL A 207 -18.61 21.54 -11.71
N MET A 208 -18.33 22.75 -12.13
CA MET A 208 -18.40 23.95 -11.31
C MET A 208 -19.69 24.70 -11.62
N TRP A 209 -20.49 24.94 -10.61
CA TRP A 209 -21.76 25.69 -10.66
C TRP A 209 -21.60 27.00 -9.91
N LEU A 210 -21.90 28.11 -10.57
CA LEU A 210 -21.99 29.45 -9.99
C LEU A 210 -23.33 30.06 -10.33
N ASP A 211 -24.04 30.62 -9.38
CA ASP A 211 -25.31 31.30 -9.66
C ASP A 211 -25.47 32.60 -8.89
N SER A 212 -26.43 33.44 -9.36
CA SER A 212 -26.85 34.64 -8.72
C SER A 212 -28.37 34.74 -8.72
N GLU A 213 -28.91 35.41 -7.68
CA GLU A 213 -30.34 35.73 -7.57
C GLU A 213 -30.71 36.94 -8.42
N THR A 214 -29.74 37.71 -8.91
CA THR A 214 -29.93 38.88 -9.74
C THR A 214 -30.04 38.49 -11.21
N LEU A 215 -31.08 39.04 -11.88
CA LEU A 215 -31.30 38.88 -13.31
C LEU A 215 -30.09 39.40 -14.14
N ALA A 216 -29.65 38.59 -15.09
CA ALA A 216 -28.56 38.95 -16.03
C ALA A 216 -27.29 39.47 -15.32
N GLN A 217 -26.98 38.97 -14.15
CA GLN A 217 -25.78 39.32 -13.37
C GLN A 217 -24.50 39.02 -14.12
N PHE A 218 -24.43 37.86 -14.81
CA PHE A 218 -23.23 37.42 -15.48
C PHE A 218 -23.17 37.90 -16.95
N GLN A 219 -21.96 38.27 -17.33
CA GLN A 219 -21.65 38.67 -18.69
C GLN A 219 -20.81 37.59 -19.41
N PRO A 220 -20.72 37.62 -20.76
CA PRO A 220 -19.85 36.69 -21.49
C PRO A 220 -18.38 36.69 -21.00
N LYS A 221 -17.87 37.85 -20.53
CA LYS A 221 -16.53 37.96 -19.96
C LYS A 221 -16.38 37.13 -18.64
N ASP A 222 -17.42 37.11 -17.81
CA ASP A 222 -17.41 36.31 -16.57
C ASP A 222 -17.35 34.81 -16.92
N MET A 223 -18.05 34.39 -17.98
CA MET A 223 -18.01 33.01 -18.47
C MET A 223 -16.62 32.61 -18.97
N GLU A 224 -15.89 33.49 -19.66
CA GLU A 224 -14.51 33.25 -20.07
C GLU A 224 -13.57 33.09 -18.86
N ILE A 225 -13.73 33.95 -17.85
CA ILE A 225 -12.97 33.89 -16.60
C ILE A 225 -13.23 32.54 -15.87
N VAL A 226 -14.49 32.19 -15.69
CA VAL A 226 -14.88 30.92 -15.04
C VAL A 226 -14.35 29.72 -15.80
N THR A 227 -14.43 29.74 -17.14
CA THR A 227 -13.88 28.66 -17.98
C THR A 227 -12.38 28.48 -17.78
N ALA A 228 -11.64 29.60 -17.76
CA ALA A 228 -10.19 29.57 -17.54
C ALA A 228 -9.83 29.03 -16.15
N ILE A 229 -10.54 29.50 -15.12
CA ILE A 229 -10.31 29.04 -13.73
C ILE A 229 -10.73 27.57 -13.58
N ALA A 230 -11.84 27.14 -14.19
CA ALA A 230 -12.31 25.76 -14.13
C ALA A 230 -11.29 24.78 -14.76
N ALA A 231 -10.71 25.14 -15.90
CA ALA A 231 -9.67 24.34 -16.54
C ALA A 231 -8.40 24.21 -15.67
N GLN A 232 -8.00 25.31 -15.03
CA GLN A 232 -6.87 25.30 -14.11
C GLN A 232 -7.17 24.52 -12.81
N ALA A 233 -8.38 24.72 -12.27
CA ALA A 233 -8.84 23.98 -11.10
C ALA A 233 -8.86 22.46 -11.36
N ALA A 234 -9.32 22.04 -12.54
CA ALA A 234 -9.30 20.63 -12.93
C ALA A 234 -7.90 20.02 -12.84
N MET A 235 -6.89 20.72 -13.34
CA MET A 235 -5.49 20.27 -13.26
C MET A 235 -5.03 20.08 -11.79
N PHE A 236 -5.31 21.04 -10.89
CA PHE A 236 -4.92 20.93 -9.49
C PHE A 236 -5.69 19.84 -8.73
N ILE A 237 -6.98 19.67 -9.06
CA ILE A 237 -7.80 18.60 -8.51
C ILE A 237 -7.22 17.23 -8.92
N GLU A 238 -6.86 17.05 -10.18
CA GLU A 238 -6.24 15.81 -10.66
C GLU A 238 -4.91 15.53 -10.00
N ILE A 239 -4.01 16.54 -9.91
CA ILE A 239 -2.72 16.41 -9.20
C ILE A 239 -2.96 15.97 -7.75
N ASN A 240 -3.95 16.53 -7.06
CA ASN A 240 -4.27 16.16 -5.69
C ASN A 240 -4.79 14.71 -5.58
N ILE A 241 -5.69 14.29 -6.49
CA ILE A 241 -6.23 12.93 -6.54
C ILE A 241 -5.11 11.92 -6.81
N LEU A 242 -4.29 12.17 -7.85
CA LEU A 242 -3.15 11.31 -8.20
C LEU A 242 -2.12 11.25 -7.07
N GLY A 243 -1.83 12.37 -6.41
CA GLY A 243 -0.93 12.42 -5.26
C GLY A 243 -1.39 11.52 -4.12
N LYS A 244 -2.67 11.54 -3.77
CA LYS A 244 -3.25 10.65 -2.76
C LYS A 244 -3.23 9.17 -3.18
N GLN A 245 -3.50 8.88 -4.44
CA GLN A 245 -3.43 7.50 -4.97
C GLN A 245 -2.00 6.94 -4.86
N ILE A 246 -0.99 7.73 -5.25
CA ILE A 246 0.42 7.34 -5.13
C ILE A 246 0.81 7.11 -3.65
N GLU A 247 0.41 8.02 -2.76
CA GLU A 247 0.67 7.87 -1.33
C GLU A 247 0.05 6.59 -0.77
N GLN A 248 -1.21 6.30 -1.13
CA GLN A 248 -1.90 5.08 -0.73
C GLN A 248 -1.23 3.83 -1.29
N GLU A 249 -0.78 3.87 -2.54
CA GLU A 249 -0.06 2.76 -3.16
C GLU A 249 1.28 2.49 -2.45
N ILE A 250 2.04 3.55 -2.10
CA ILE A 250 3.28 3.44 -1.32
C ILE A 250 3.00 2.77 0.03
N VAL A 251 1.99 3.24 0.78
CA VAL A 251 1.62 2.66 2.08
C VAL A 251 1.20 1.19 1.93
N ASN A 252 0.40 0.86 0.93
CA ASN A 252 -0.01 -0.52 0.66
C ASN A 252 1.19 -1.38 0.27
N ARG A 253 2.10 -0.86 -0.54
CA ARG A 253 3.35 -1.53 -0.91
C ARG A 253 4.24 -1.82 0.30
N GLU A 254 4.40 -0.84 1.20
CA GLU A 254 5.15 -1.04 2.45
C GLU A 254 4.49 -2.07 3.38
N ARG A 255 3.17 -2.02 3.54
CA ARG A 255 2.42 -3.02 4.32
C ARG A 255 2.59 -4.42 3.74
N PHE A 256 2.49 -4.54 2.42
CA PHE A 256 2.68 -5.81 1.71
C PHE A 256 4.12 -6.34 1.85
N SER A 257 5.11 -5.47 1.75
CA SER A 257 6.53 -5.83 1.91
C SER A 257 6.86 -6.36 3.31
N ARG A 258 6.11 -5.95 4.35
CA ARG A 258 6.28 -6.47 5.71
C ARG A 258 5.72 -7.88 5.91
N LEU A 259 4.84 -8.36 5.02
CA LEU A 259 4.26 -9.70 5.07
C LEU A 259 5.11 -10.74 4.33
N LEU A 260 6.08 -10.30 3.54
CA LEU A 260 6.98 -11.14 2.76
C LEU A 260 8.42 -10.81 3.10
N SER A 261 9.34 -11.77 2.91
CA SER A 261 10.76 -11.40 2.98
C SER A 261 11.09 -10.36 1.90
N PRO A 262 12.00 -9.40 2.16
CA PRO A 262 12.32 -8.32 1.22
C PRO A 262 12.65 -8.82 -0.19
N ASN A 263 13.37 -9.94 -0.29
CA ASN A 263 13.75 -10.57 -1.57
C ASN A 263 12.54 -11.07 -2.37
N ILE A 264 11.53 -11.66 -1.68
CA ILE A 264 10.29 -12.10 -2.33
C ILE A 264 9.46 -10.89 -2.74
N ALA A 265 9.28 -9.92 -1.83
CA ALA A 265 8.51 -8.72 -2.09
C ALA A 265 9.05 -7.94 -3.30
N GLN A 266 10.37 -7.77 -3.39
CA GLN A 266 11.01 -7.08 -4.50
C GLN A 266 10.77 -7.78 -5.85
N ARG A 267 10.91 -9.11 -5.92
CA ARG A 267 10.74 -9.87 -7.16
C ARG A 267 9.29 -10.00 -7.61
N VAL A 268 8.35 -10.03 -6.67
CA VAL A 268 6.92 -9.96 -6.99
C VAL A 268 6.57 -8.57 -7.55
N LEU A 269 7.10 -7.51 -6.94
CA LEU A 269 6.83 -6.12 -7.36
C LEU A 269 7.52 -5.75 -8.67
N SER A 270 8.69 -6.36 -8.99
CA SER A 270 9.35 -6.19 -10.29
C SER A 270 8.72 -7.00 -11.42
N GLY A 271 7.76 -7.90 -11.10
CA GLY A 271 7.16 -8.80 -12.09
C GLY A 271 8.04 -10.00 -12.48
N GLU A 272 9.20 -10.17 -11.82
CA GLU A 272 10.08 -11.31 -12.07
C GLU A 272 9.52 -12.61 -11.49
N LEU A 273 8.66 -12.52 -10.47
CA LEU A 273 8.05 -13.65 -9.81
C LEU A 273 6.52 -13.50 -9.85
N GLU A 274 5.89 -14.30 -10.69
CA GLU A 274 4.42 -14.39 -10.69
C GLU A 274 3.91 -15.17 -9.48
N VAL A 275 2.90 -14.61 -8.80
CA VAL A 275 2.21 -15.28 -7.69
C VAL A 275 1.19 -16.25 -8.25
N THR A 276 1.66 -17.30 -8.90
CA THR A 276 0.82 -18.38 -9.45
C THR A 276 0.99 -19.64 -8.63
N LYS A 277 -0.13 -20.38 -8.44
CA LYS A 277 -0.12 -21.67 -7.73
C LYS A 277 0.74 -22.68 -8.47
N GLY A 278 1.77 -23.19 -7.82
CA GLY A 278 2.69 -24.19 -8.39
C GLY A 278 4.02 -24.22 -7.67
N GLY A 279 4.86 -25.15 -8.06
CA GLY A 279 6.22 -25.27 -7.53
C GLY A 279 7.14 -25.92 -8.55
N ALA A 280 8.42 -25.58 -8.47
CA ALA A 280 9.49 -26.12 -9.30
C ALA A 280 10.50 -26.90 -8.44
N LEU A 281 11.13 -27.89 -9.04
CA LEU A 281 12.24 -28.58 -8.40
C LEU A 281 13.47 -27.65 -8.33
N VAL A 282 13.92 -27.37 -7.13
CA VAL A 282 15.19 -26.69 -6.85
C VAL A 282 16.19 -27.78 -6.46
N PRO A 283 17.20 -28.02 -7.28
CA PRO A 283 18.12 -29.15 -7.08
C PRO A 283 18.98 -28.97 -5.83
N GLU A 284 19.18 -27.73 -5.40
CA GLU A 284 19.99 -27.40 -4.23
C GLU A 284 19.40 -26.23 -3.46
N CYS A 285 18.95 -26.52 -2.23
CA CYS A 285 18.45 -25.53 -1.28
C CYS A 285 19.00 -25.87 0.10
N THR A 286 19.41 -24.84 0.84
CA THR A 286 19.79 -25.00 2.25
C THR A 286 18.67 -24.49 3.13
N VAL A 287 18.12 -25.38 3.95
CA VAL A 287 17.05 -25.09 4.89
C VAL A 287 17.61 -24.96 6.29
N PHE A 288 17.27 -23.86 6.92
CA PHE A 288 17.65 -23.48 8.28
C PHE A 288 16.41 -23.49 9.17
N ASN A 289 16.54 -24.10 10.34
CA ASN A 289 15.52 -24.02 11.39
C ASN A 289 16.20 -23.65 12.71
N SER A 290 15.59 -22.75 13.47
CA SER A 290 15.97 -22.42 14.84
C SER A 290 14.79 -22.53 15.78
N ASP A 291 15.04 -22.73 17.08
CA ASP A 291 14.00 -22.89 18.09
C ASP A 291 14.53 -22.52 19.48
N ILE A 292 13.70 -21.86 20.32
CA ILE A 292 14.09 -21.45 21.68
C ILE A 292 13.93 -22.62 22.64
N ARG A 293 15.01 -23.01 23.29
CA ARG A 293 15.03 -24.15 24.21
C ARG A 293 14.21 -23.85 25.48
N GLY A 294 13.27 -24.76 25.78
CA GLY A 294 12.40 -24.63 26.95
C GLY A 294 11.33 -23.57 26.87
N PHE A 295 11.02 -23.09 25.66
CA PHE A 295 10.00 -22.05 25.43
C PHE A 295 8.63 -22.46 25.98
N THR A 296 8.16 -23.69 25.76
CA THR A 296 6.86 -24.17 26.24
C THR A 296 6.75 -24.00 27.77
N ARG A 297 7.80 -24.44 28.55
CA ARG A 297 7.81 -24.25 29.98
C ARG A 297 7.86 -22.78 30.41
N MET A 298 8.52 -21.94 29.62
CA MET A 298 8.62 -20.51 29.87
C MET A 298 7.29 -19.80 29.64
N SER A 299 6.55 -20.19 28.59
CA SER A 299 5.27 -19.60 28.20
C SER A 299 4.11 -20.02 29.11
N GLU A 300 4.10 -21.26 29.64
CA GLU A 300 3.05 -21.76 30.53
C GLU A 300 2.87 -20.93 31.82
N GLY A 301 3.90 -20.27 32.29
CA GLY A 301 3.87 -19.50 33.57
C GLY A 301 3.96 -17.99 33.38
N ALA A 302 3.94 -17.46 32.16
CA ALA A 302 4.13 -16.03 31.88
C ALA A 302 2.85 -15.36 31.35
N GLN A 303 2.77 -14.05 31.51
CA GLN A 303 1.70 -13.24 30.86
C GLN A 303 1.87 -13.27 29.35
N PRO A 304 0.80 -13.53 28.57
CA PRO A 304 0.88 -13.66 27.10
C PRO A 304 1.51 -12.43 26.42
N GLU A 305 1.21 -11.23 26.91
CA GLU A 305 1.70 -9.98 26.37
C GLU A 305 3.23 -9.87 26.47
N LEU A 306 3.80 -10.32 27.60
CA LEU A 306 5.26 -10.32 27.81
C LEU A 306 5.98 -11.35 26.93
N ILE A 307 5.31 -12.46 26.62
CA ILE A 307 5.83 -13.46 25.68
C ILE A 307 5.86 -12.91 24.27
N VAL A 308 4.78 -12.25 23.83
CA VAL A 308 4.70 -11.62 22.49
C VAL A 308 5.73 -10.49 22.38
N GLU A 309 5.87 -9.62 23.39
CA GLU A 309 6.90 -8.57 23.41
C GLU A 309 8.31 -9.16 23.27
N MET A 310 8.59 -10.20 24.06
CA MET A 310 9.90 -10.88 24.02
C MET A 310 10.17 -11.53 22.66
N LEU A 311 9.19 -12.22 22.07
CA LEU A 311 9.33 -12.84 20.75
C LEU A 311 9.56 -11.79 19.67
N ASN A 312 8.84 -10.68 19.70
CA ASN A 312 9.03 -9.59 18.75
C ASN A 312 10.44 -8.99 18.86
N GLU A 313 10.91 -8.68 20.08
CA GLU A 313 12.28 -8.19 20.30
C GLU A 313 13.36 -9.20 19.83
N TYR A 314 13.11 -10.49 20.01
CA TYR A 314 14.01 -11.56 19.57
C TYR A 314 14.00 -11.70 18.06
N PHE A 315 12.81 -11.82 17.44
CA PHE A 315 12.69 -12.00 15.99
C PHE A 315 13.23 -10.82 15.20
N GLU A 316 13.01 -9.59 15.66
CA GLU A 316 13.57 -8.37 15.04
C GLU A 316 15.08 -8.53 14.82
N GLN A 317 15.82 -8.91 15.85
CA GLN A 317 17.27 -9.03 15.77
C GLN A 317 17.73 -10.24 14.95
N MET A 318 17.02 -11.37 15.05
CA MET A 318 17.39 -12.58 14.31
C MET A 318 17.10 -12.43 12.82
N VAL A 319 16.00 -11.78 12.47
CA VAL A 319 15.62 -11.56 11.06
C VAL A 319 16.53 -10.54 10.38
N GLU A 320 17.01 -9.52 11.10
CA GLU A 320 18.03 -8.61 10.57
C GLU A 320 19.31 -9.35 10.16
N VAL A 321 19.79 -10.28 11.02
CA VAL A 321 20.93 -11.12 10.68
C VAL A 321 20.61 -12.01 9.49
N LEU A 322 19.44 -12.62 9.45
CA LEU A 322 19.00 -13.47 8.35
C LEU A 322 19.09 -12.73 7.00
N PHE A 323 18.55 -11.53 6.95
CA PHE A 323 18.53 -10.73 5.70
C PHE A 323 19.91 -10.20 5.32
N LYS A 324 20.79 -9.91 6.28
CA LYS A 324 22.19 -9.56 6.03
C LYS A 324 22.92 -10.65 5.24
N TYR A 325 22.62 -11.92 5.50
CA TYR A 325 23.19 -13.06 4.78
C TYR A 325 22.32 -13.52 3.61
N GLU A 326 21.40 -12.67 3.14
CA GLU A 326 20.49 -12.90 2.01
C GLU A 326 19.61 -14.16 2.14
N GLY A 327 19.33 -14.56 3.39
CA GLY A 327 18.37 -15.61 3.69
C GLY A 327 16.94 -15.19 3.40
N THR A 328 16.12 -16.09 2.92
CA THR A 328 14.70 -15.91 2.73
C THR A 328 13.96 -16.43 3.97
N LEU A 329 13.26 -15.57 4.71
CA LEU A 329 12.38 -16.00 5.78
C LEU A 329 11.18 -16.73 5.16
N ASP A 330 11.02 -18.01 5.48
CA ASP A 330 9.84 -18.79 5.06
C ASP A 330 8.67 -18.54 6.00
N LYS A 331 8.85 -18.80 7.28
CA LYS A 331 7.84 -18.58 8.32
C LYS A 331 8.43 -18.59 9.74
N PHE A 332 7.66 -18.02 10.66
CA PHE A 332 7.83 -18.28 12.09
C PHE A 332 7.04 -19.53 12.48
N MET A 333 7.63 -20.39 13.30
CA MET A 333 7.03 -21.63 13.79
C MET A 333 6.93 -21.55 15.33
N GLY A 334 5.94 -20.79 15.82
CA GLY A 334 5.85 -20.48 17.26
C GLY A 334 7.01 -19.60 17.71
N ASP A 335 7.97 -20.17 18.41
CA ASP A 335 9.22 -19.53 18.85
C ASP A 335 10.43 -19.81 17.95
N GLY A 336 10.22 -20.52 16.84
CA GLY A 336 11.23 -20.88 15.86
C GLY A 336 11.18 -20.06 14.59
N ILE A 337 12.29 -20.08 13.87
CA ILE A 337 12.44 -19.45 12.53
C ILE A 337 12.77 -20.55 11.51
N MET A 338 12.04 -20.57 10.40
CA MET A 338 12.41 -21.33 9.22
C MET A 338 12.87 -20.38 8.12
N ALA A 339 14.06 -20.63 7.58
CA ALA A 339 14.66 -19.82 6.55
C ALA A 339 15.31 -20.67 5.45
N LEU A 340 15.49 -20.06 4.27
CA LEU A 340 15.89 -20.74 3.05
C LEU A 340 17.02 -19.98 2.35
N TRP A 341 17.99 -20.70 1.80
CA TRP A 341 18.98 -20.21 0.85
C TRP A 341 18.94 -21.06 -0.42
N GLY A 342 18.98 -20.44 -1.57
CA GLY A 342 18.94 -21.13 -2.86
C GLY A 342 17.55 -21.46 -3.40
N ALA A 343 16.47 -21.14 -2.66
CA ALA A 343 15.11 -21.43 -3.09
C ALA A 343 14.60 -20.43 -4.15
N LEU A 344 14.90 -19.15 -3.99
CA LEU A 344 14.50 -18.05 -4.89
C LEU A 344 15.66 -17.58 -5.77
N VAL A 345 16.76 -17.33 -5.13
CA VAL A 345 18.04 -16.97 -5.77
C VAL A 345 19.07 -17.97 -5.29
N SER A 346 19.75 -18.65 -6.20
CA SER A 346 20.78 -19.61 -5.86
C SER A 346 22.17 -18.98 -6.03
N HIS A 347 22.99 -19.14 -5.01
CA HIS A 347 24.40 -18.73 -5.03
C HIS A 347 25.29 -19.93 -4.67
N PRO A 348 26.51 -19.97 -5.18
CA PRO A 348 27.43 -21.08 -4.93
C PRO A 348 27.77 -21.28 -3.43
N ASP A 349 27.60 -20.25 -2.61
CA ASP A 349 27.95 -20.21 -1.20
C ASP A 349 26.75 -20.21 -0.25
N ASP A 350 25.58 -20.60 -0.73
CA ASP A 350 24.33 -20.62 0.05
C ASP A 350 24.47 -21.36 1.40
N ALA A 351 25.08 -22.54 1.40
CA ALA A 351 25.33 -23.31 2.61
C ALA A 351 26.29 -22.58 3.56
N VAL A 352 27.33 -21.93 3.02
CA VAL A 352 28.28 -21.15 3.81
C VAL A 352 27.59 -19.95 4.47
N ARG A 353 26.82 -19.19 3.71
CA ARG A 353 26.08 -18.03 4.22
C ARG A 353 25.06 -18.40 5.30
N SER A 354 24.39 -19.54 5.15
CA SER A 354 23.44 -20.03 6.16
C SER A 354 24.14 -20.36 7.49
N VAL A 355 25.35 -20.92 7.44
CA VAL A 355 26.15 -21.23 8.65
C VAL A 355 26.74 -19.95 9.26
N GLN A 356 27.21 -19.00 8.47
CA GLN A 356 27.67 -17.70 8.95
C GLN A 356 26.53 -16.93 9.63
N CYS A 357 25.33 -16.96 9.04
CA CYS A 357 24.13 -16.41 9.64
C CYS A 357 23.88 -17.05 11.04
N ALA A 358 23.95 -18.36 11.14
CA ALA A 358 23.77 -19.08 12.41
C ALA A 358 24.76 -18.64 13.49
N LEU A 359 26.04 -18.49 13.12
CA LEU A 359 27.09 -18.04 14.04
C LEU A 359 26.87 -16.61 14.50
N GLU A 360 26.55 -15.68 13.60
CA GLU A 360 26.26 -14.29 13.95
C GLU A 360 24.98 -14.17 14.79
N MET A 361 23.95 -14.97 14.50
CA MET A 361 22.76 -15.05 15.37
C MET A 361 23.12 -15.43 16.79
N GLY A 362 24.06 -16.35 16.99
CA GLY A 362 24.57 -16.70 18.31
C GLY A 362 25.24 -15.52 19.04
N GLU A 363 26.04 -14.73 18.33
CA GLU A 363 26.68 -13.52 18.88
C GLU A 363 25.63 -12.43 19.24
N VAL A 364 24.66 -12.19 18.37
CA VAL A 364 23.57 -11.24 18.58
C VAL A 364 22.70 -11.68 19.74
N LEU A 365 22.38 -12.98 19.85
CA LEU A 365 21.67 -13.56 20.98
C LEU A 365 22.44 -13.36 22.31
N GLY A 366 23.76 -13.49 22.28
CA GLY A 366 24.60 -13.20 23.43
C GLY A 366 24.49 -11.75 23.92
N LYS A 367 24.43 -10.78 22.97
CA LYS A 367 24.20 -9.36 23.29
C LYS A 367 22.78 -9.13 23.82
N PHE A 368 21.79 -9.76 23.19
CA PHE A 368 20.40 -9.72 23.60
C PHE A 368 20.22 -10.25 25.03
N ASN A 369 20.83 -11.39 25.36
CA ASN A 369 20.76 -12.00 26.67
C ASN A 369 21.42 -11.14 27.78
N ARG A 370 22.51 -10.43 27.50
CA ARG A 370 23.10 -9.48 28.45
C ARG A 370 22.09 -8.39 28.84
N ARG A 371 21.43 -7.79 27.86
CA ARG A 371 20.35 -6.78 28.10
C ARG A 371 19.18 -7.35 28.90
N ARG A 372 18.83 -8.63 28.66
CA ARG A 372 17.78 -9.32 29.41
C ARG A 372 18.18 -9.52 30.91
N LEU A 373 19.40 -9.91 31.13
CA LEU A 373 19.95 -10.08 32.53
C LEU A 373 20.00 -8.74 33.28
N GLU A 374 20.37 -7.65 32.63
CA GLU A 374 20.31 -6.29 33.18
C GLU A 374 18.89 -5.87 33.60
N ARG A 375 17.88 -6.43 32.94
CA ARG A 375 16.45 -6.24 33.24
C ARG A 375 15.87 -7.35 34.12
N GLU A 376 16.71 -8.15 34.78
CA GLU A 376 16.33 -9.28 35.63
C GLU A 376 15.46 -10.34 34.90
N ARG A 377 15.54 -10.40 33.55
CA ARG A 377 14.82 -11.37 32.73
C ARG A 377 15.74 -12.58 32.44
N LYS A 378 15.15 -13.78 32.33
CA LYS A 378 15.89 -15.01 32.00
C LYS A 378 16.50 -14.94 30.62
N PRO A 379 17.75 -15.39 30.41
CA PRO A 379 18.36 -15.49 29.08
C PRO A 379 17.64 -16.54 28.23
N LEU A 380 17.65 -16.34 26.90
CA LEU A 380 17.14 -17.30 25.92
C LEU A 380 18.29 -18.20 25.46
N ALA A 381 17.98 -19.45 25.19
CA ALA A 381 18.89 -20.41 24.59
C ALA A 381 18.27 -20.94 23.29
N VAL A 382 19.04 -20.94 22.20
CA VAL A 382 18.56 -21.33 20.87
C VAL A 382 19.35 -22.53 20.38
N GLY A 383 18.68 -23.48 19.75
CA GLY A 383 19.29 -24.54 18.97
C GLY A 383 19.00 -24.37 17.48
N ILE A 384 19.98 -24.64 16.62
CA ILE A 384 19.85 -24.44 15.18
C ILE A 384 20.13 -25.75 14.46
N GLY A 385 19.33 -26.05 13.40
CA GLY A 385 19.52 -27.18 12.52
C GLY A 385 19.59 -26.75 11.07
N ILE A 386 20.60 -27.18 10.31
CA ILE A 386 20.79 -26.81 8.89
C ILE A 386 20.97 -28.06 8.07
N HIS A 387 20.20 -28.16 6.97
CA HIS A 387 20.32 -29.26 6.02
C HIS A 387 20.21 -28.77 4.58
N SER A 388 21.05 -29.31 3.69
CA SER A 388 21.10 -28.94 2.27
C SER A 388 20.71 -30.13 1.39
N GLY A 389 19.91 -29.87 0.34
CA GLY A 389 19.51 -30.86 -0.63
C GLY A 389 18.38 -30.37 -1.54
N PRO A 390 17.80 -31.26 -2.39
CA PRO A 390 16.75 -30.90 -3.32
C PRO A 390 15.41 -30.69 -2.64
N VAL A 391 14.68 -29.64 -3.10
CA VAL A 391 13.33 -29.30 -2.62
C VAL A 391 12.41 -28.98 -3.79
N VAL A 392 11.11 -28.99 -3.55
CA VAL A 392 10.14 -28.31 -4.42
C VAL A 392 9.80 -26.98 -3.77
N ALA A 393 10.12 -25.87 -4.45
CA ALA A 393 9.87 -24.52 -3.99
C ALA A 393 8.80 -23.85 -4.84
N GLY A 394 7.89 -23.08 -4.22
CA GLY A 394 6.85 -22.37 -4.95
C GLY A 394 5.70 -21.89 -4.08
N TYR A 395 4.67 -21.34 -4.74
CA TYR A 395 3.45 -20.90 -4.07
C TYR A 395 2.50 -22.07 -3.85
N ILE A 396 2.35 -22.44 -2.61
CA ILE A 396 1.58 -23.61 -2.17
C ILE A 396 0.42 -23.16 -1.30
N GLY A 397 -0.78 -23.70 -1.56
CA GLY A 397 -1.98 -23.39 -0.81
C GLY A 397 -3.25 -23.43 -1.66
N SER A 398 -4.25 -22.67 -1.22
CA SER A 398 -5.52 -22.51 -1.93
C SER A 398 -5.51 -21.27 -2.80
N SER A 399 -6.51 -21.12 -3.69
CA SER A 399 -6.69 -19.88 -4.47
C SER A 399 -6.91 -18.61 -3.61
N LYS A 400 -7.29 -18.79 -2.33
CA LYS A 400 -7.54 -17.67 -1.38
C LYS A 400 -6.39 -17.43 -0.40
N ALA A 401 -5.44 -18.38 -0.29
CA ALA A 401 -4.31 -18.28 0.64
C ALA A 401 -3.13 -19.06 0.05
N LEU A 402 -2.16 -18.36 -0.49
CA LEU A 402 -0.91 -18.89 -1.03
C LEU A 402 0.24 -18.45 -0.14
N SER A 403 1.17 -19.36 0.09
CA SER A 403 2.43 -19.07 0.78
C SER A 403 3.56 -19.60 -0.07
N TYR A 404 4.60 -18.77 -0.28
CA TYR A 404 5.84 -19.26 -0.88
C TYR A 404 6.57 -20.08 0.16
N THR A 405 6.85 -21.34 -0.13
CA THR A 405 7.50 -22.26 0.80
C THR A 405 8.17 -23.43 0.04
N VAL A 406 8.90 -24.23 0.78
CA VAL A 406 9.52 -25.44 0.24
C VAL A 406 8.86 -26.70 0.81
N ILE A 407 8.73 -27.71 -0.05
CA ILE A 407 8.31 -29.06 0.33
C ILE A 407 9.41 -30.04 0.00
N GLY A 408 9.69 -30.96 0.89
CA GLY A 408 10.65 -32.03 0.69
C GLY A 408 11.20 -32.56 2.00
N ASP A 409 11.94 -33.66 1.88
CA ASP A 409 12.61 -34.30 3.02
C ASP A 409 13.66 -33.36 3.68
N VAL A 410 14.22 -32.44 2.90
CA VAL A 410 15.22 -31.46 3.37
C VAL A 410 14.66 -30.57 4.48
N ALA A 411 13.44 -30.03 4.29
CA ALA A 411 12.80 -29.20 5.31
C ALA A 411 12.53 -29.98 6.61
N ASN A 412 12.03 -31.20 6.48
CA ASN A 412 11.79 -32.08 7.62
C ASN A 412 13.08 -32.47 8.33
N THR A 413 14.15 -32.74 7.59
CA THR A 413 15.45 -33.12 8.16
C THR A 413 16.07 -31.95 8.92
N SER A 414 16.07 -30.73 8.35
CA SER A 414 16.55 -29.53 9.04
C SER A 414 15.80 -29.28 10.37
N ALA A 415 14.45 -29.37 10.36
CA ALA A 415 13.66 -29.23 11.58
C ALA A 415 14.01 -30.28 12.65
N ARG A 416 14.33 -31.51 12.25
CA ARG A 416 14.76 -32.57 13.16
C ARG A 416 16.16 -32.35 13.69
N LEU A 417 17.10 -31.87 12.86
CA LEU A 417 18.42 -31.44 13.32
C LEU A 417 18.30 -30.32 14.35
N CYS A 418 17.41 -29.36 14.11
CA CYS A 418 17.10 -28.33 15.08
C CYS A 418 16.60 -28.95 16.39
N SER A 419 15.68 -29.91 16.36
CA SER A 419 15.10 -30.48 17.58
C SER A 419 16.11 -31.22 18.47
N ILE A 420 17.18 -31.79 17.91
CA ILE A 420 18.26 -32.49 18.65
C ILE A 420 19.38 -31.55 19.08
N ALA A 421 19.49 -30.37 18.50
CA ALA A 421 20.49 -29.38 18.86
C ALA A 421 20.31 -28.94 20.33
N LEU A 422 21.37 -28.95 21.09
CA LEU A 422 21.37 -28.40 22.44
C LEU A 422 21.41 -26.87 22.41
N ALA A 423 21.26 -26.26 23.58
CA ALA A 423 21.38 -24.81 23.74
C ALA A 423 22.73 -24.30 23.18
N GLY A 424 22.67 -23.38 22.21
CA GLY A 424 23.86 -22.80 21.56
C GLY A 424 24.50 -23.67 20.49
N GLN A 425 23.96 -24.86 20.18
CA GLN A 425 24.50 -25.72 19.11
C GLN A 425 23.93 -25.35 17.73
N ILE A 426 24.79 -25.41 16.73
CA ILE A 426 24.47 -25.32 15.30
C ILE A 426 24.72 -26.69 14.68
N VAL A 427 23.67 -27.49 14.55
CA VAL A 427 23.78 -28.87 14.05
C VAL A 427 23.54 -28.90 12.55
N ILE A 428 24.52 -29.42 11.82
CA ILE A 428 24.45 -29.57 10.37
C ILE A 428 24.52 -31.04 9.95
N SER A 429 24.00 -31.36 8.77
CA SER A 429 24.13 -32.68 8.16
C SER A 429 25.43 -32.85 7.39
N GLU A 430 25.76 -34.10 7.02
CA GLU A 430 26.89 -34.42 6.15
C GLU A 430 26.75 -33.74 4.76
N SER A 431 25.54 -33.66 4.19
CA SER A 431 25.30 -32.96 2.91
C SER A 431 25.58 -31.46 2.99
N THR A 432 25.28 -30.81 4.12
CA THR A 432 25.65 -29.41 4.34
C THR A 432 27.17 -29.30 4.54
N LEU A 433 27.76 -30.17 5.38
CA LEU A 433 29.22 -30.19 5.64
C LEU A 433 30.02 -30.23 4.35
N SER A 434 29.67 -31.11 3.39
CA SER A 434 30.38 -31.26 2.13
C SER A 434 30.47 -29.95 1.28
N LYS A 435 29.61 -28.95 1.59
CA LYS A 435 29.56 -27.66 0.89
C LYS A 435 30.33 -26.54 1.61
N LEU A 436 30.76 -26.78 2.84
CA LEU A 436 31.43 -25.77 3.66
C LEU A 436 32.94 -25.71 3.43
N GLY A 437 33.53 -26.74 2.81
CA GLY A 437 34.97 -26.88 2.69
C GLY A 437 35.65 -26.91 4.06
N SER A 438 36.83 -26.29 4.18
CA SER A 438 37.63 -26.21 5.41
C SER A 438 37.40 -24.91 6.22
N ARG A 439 36.37 -24.15 5.87
CA ARG A 439 36.13 -22.78 6.37
C ARG A 439 35.74 -22.73 7.84
N PHE A 440 35.16 -23.78 8.36
CA PHE A 440 34.66 -23.83 9.73
C PHE A 440 35.37 -24.87 10.57
N GLU A 441 35.40 -24.62 11.89
CA GLU A 441 35.79 -25.62 12.87
C GLU A 441 34.53 -26.42 13.26
N ILE A 442 34.62 -27.74 13.11
CA ILE A 442 33.50 -28.67 13.15
C ILE A 442 33.81 -29.79 14.14
N GLU A 443 32.83 -30.14 14.97
CA GLU A 443 32.84 -31.28 15.90
C GLU A 443 31.88 -32.35 15.38
N GLU A 444 32.30 -33.58 15.22
CA GLU A 444 31.41 -34.70 14.89
C GLU A 444 30.60 -35.11 16.11
N LEU A 445 29.30 -35.17 15.95
CA LEU A 445 28.36 -35.61 16.99
C LEU A 445 27.99 -37.09 16.80
N ALA A 446 27.42 -37.71 17.81
CA ALA A 446 26.83 -39.04 17.70
C ALA A 446 25.77 -39.06 16.59
N ALA A 447 25.79 -40.10 15.75
CA ALA A 447 24.83 -40.21 14.65
C ALA A 447 23.39 -40.17 15.16
N ALA A 448 22.59 -39.28 14.58
CA ALA A 448 21.21 -39.04 15.03
C ALA A 448 20.23 -39.99 14.34
N ARG A 449 19.40 -40.67 15.14
CA ARG A 449 18.23 -41.38 14.63
C ARG A 449 17.10 -40.40 14.42
N VAL A 450 16.81 -40.12 13.16
CA VAL A 450 15.78 -39.14 12.77
C VAL A 450 14.52 -39.90 12.33
N LYS A 451 13.37 -39.59 12.92
CA LYS A 451 12.07 -40.25 12.61
C LYS A 451 11.81 -40.21 11.09
N GLY A 452 11.54 -41.37 10.48
CA GLY A 452 11.31 -41.53 9.01
C GLY A 452 12.58 -41.69 8.17
N LYS A 453 13.77 -41.78 8.77
CA LYS A 453 14.98 -42.26 8.10
C LYS A 453 15.33 -43.67 8.61
N GLU A 454 15.55 -44.60 7.70
CA GLU A 454 15.92 -45.99 8.07
C GLU A 454 17.32 -46.07 8.70
N LYS A 455 18.24 -45.22 8.24
CA LYS A 455 19.62 -45.15 8.72
C LYS A 455 19.86 -43.89 9.57
N PRO A 456 20.66 -43.98 10.63
CA PRO A 456 21.11 -42.80 11.35
C PRO A 456 21.83 -41.83 10.41
N ILE A 457 21.64 -40.53 10.62
CA ILE A 457 22.30 -39.47 9.85
C ILE A 457 23.52 -39.01 10.63
N ARG A 458 24.66 -38.89 9.94
CA ARG A 458 25.86 -38.25 10.50
C ARG A 458 25.61 -36.76 10.66
N VAL A 459 25.90 -36.24 11.84
CA VAL A 459 25.61 -34.86 12.21
C VAL A 459 26.81 -34.21 12.87
N TYR A 460 26.94 -32.93 12.71
CA TYR A 460 28.13 -32.18 13.11
C TYR A 460 27.69 -30.87 13.76
N ASN A 461 28.42 -30.44 14.79
CA ASN A 461 28.24 -29.14 15.44
C ASN A 461 29.26 -28.15 14.85
N VAL A 462 28.78 -26.99 14.41
CA VAL A 462 29.67 -25.91 13.95
C VAL A 462 30.06 -25.06 15.17
N LEU A 463 31.37 -24.95 15.40
CA LEU A 463 31.90 -24.22 16.54
C LEU A 463 32.20 -22.76 16.22
N ARG A 464 32.89 -22.50 15.11
CA ARG A 464 33.29 -21.17 14.67
C ARG A 464 33.81 -21.18 13.23
N GLU A 465 33.85 -19.99 12.62
CA GLU A 465 34.58 -19.80 11.37
C GLU A 465 36.09 -19.72 11.61
N ARG A 466 36.86 -20.38 10.78
CA ARG A 466 38.31 -20.32 10.86
C ARG A 466 38.79 -19.00 10.27
N PRO A 467 39.78 -18.32 10.89
CA PRO A 467 40.39 -17.15 10.26
C PRO A 467 40.96 -17.52 8.90
N LEU A 468 40.70 -16.69 7.90
CA LEU A 468 41.27 -16.84 6.59
C LEU A 468 42.79 -16.73 6.73
N VAL A 469 43.48 -17.86 6.58
CA VAL A 469 44.96 -17.85 6.47
C VAL A 469 45.27 -17.20 5.13
N SER A 470 45.73 -15.95 5.15
CA SER A 470 46.33 -15.34 3.96
C SER A 470 47.55 -16.15 3.56
N VAL A 471 47.42 -16.94 2.50
CA VAL A 471 48.60 -17.55 1.86
C VAL A 471 49.47 -16.41 1.37
N PRO A 472 50.69 -16.22 1.88
CA PRO A 472 51.58 -15.20 1.36
C PRO A 472 51.79 -15.49 -0.14
N ALA A 473 51.58 -14.47 -0.98
CA ALA A 473 51.86 -14.60 -2.41
C ALA A 473 53.29 -15.08 -2.58
N GLN A 474 53.46 -16.31 -3.07
CA GLN A 474 54.76 -16.78 -3.49
C GLN A 474 55.24 -15.84 -4.62
N VAL A 475 56.22 -15.03 -4.27
CA VAL A 475 56.95 -14.23 -5.23
C VAL A 475 57.64 -15.23 -6.17
N PHE A 476 57.12 -15.40 -7.37
CA PHE A 476 57.82 -16.01 -8.47
C PHE A 476 58.98 -15.09 -8.79
N MET A 477 60.16 -15.39 -8.20
CA MET A 477 61.41 -14.82 -8.68
C MET A 477 61.74 -15.53 -10.00
N SER A 478 61.47 -14.83 -11.09
CA SER A 478 61.97 -15.20 -12.41
C SER A 478 63.52 -15.10 -12.37
N GLU A 479 64.19 -16.22 -12.48
CA GLU A 479 65.63 -16.23 -12.73
C GLU A 479 65.94 -15.48 -14.04
N PRO A 480 66.95 -14.64 -14.07
CA PRO A 480 67.42 -14.05 -15.33
C PRO A 480 68.12 -15.07 -16.18
N THR A 481 67.56 -15.39 -17.34
CA THR A 481 68.25 -16.14 -18.37
C THR A 481 69.49 -15.38 -18.82
N ALA A 482 70.68 -15.92 -18.49
CA ALA A 482 71.97 -15.48 -19.05
C ALA A 482 72.03 -15.86 -20.52
N SER A 483 72.15 -14.86 -21.40
CA SER A 483 72.49 -14.99 -22.80
C SER A 483 74.02 -15.15 -22.94
N THR A 484 74.41 -16.18 -23.56
CA THR A 484 75.70 -16.32 -24.36
C THR A 484 75.35 -16.46 -25.80
#